data_b950a159cd2842edae943bfb0fb49233
#
_entry.id   b950a159cd2842edae943bfb0fb49233
#
_cell.length_a   1.000
_cell.length_b   1.000
_cell.length_c   1.000
_cell.angle_alpha   90.00
_cell.angle_beta   90.00
_cell.angle_gamma   90.00
#
_symmetry.space_group_name_H-M   'P 1'
#
loop_
_entity.id
_entity.type
_entity.pdbx_description
1 polymer ?
#
loop_
_entity_poly.entity_id
_entity_poly.type
_entity_poly.pdbx_seq_one_letter_code
_entity_poly.pdbx_strand_id
1 'polypeptide(L)'
;MKNLFKLLIPLLVLLLIPFGSTSLAKDAQLTDFRWTSRNDGNPPFVRIVMDLSKAVHAEAAMDDSGKNLEVILRNTSKGGTASQFDNMDKRAVDFATLSEKDGDTYLDVALSKSQKMDDIRVFALRPDSKLNKPHRLVVDIPIPGAKQTYTKPAKSVSTPAVAAPSAKTYDVSDKAKNVLKGKIICLDPGHGGTDTGAIGHLGKKDIYEKDITLSIALPLRDLLTSAGAKVVMTRSADKDVYGPWADATTELQARCDVANEAHADAFVSIHIDSFANSSIDGITAYYNGKSANDLLLAQMMHQATINSLSIPDRGVRSNDFYVNVHTAMPSVLMEVGFITNNHRVQMPVSYTHLTL
;
A
#
# COMPACT_ATOMS: atom_id res chain seq x y z
N MET A 1 7.34 47.08 10.75
CA MET A 1 8.64 46.75 11.30
C MET A 1 9.08 45.48 10.62
N LYS A 2 10.10 45.58 9.79
CA LYS A 2 10.65 44.51 8.98
C LYS A 2 11.54 43.66 9.88
N ASN A 3 11.20 42.38 10.09
CA ASN A 3 12.09 41.43 10.73
C ASN A 3 12.60 40.44 9.72
N LEU A 4 13.82 40.60 9.51
CA LEU A 4 14.90 39.95 8.88
C LEU A 4 15.08 38.53 9.49
N PHE A 5 14.64 37.50 8.81
CA PHE A 5 15.08 36.12 9.07
C PHE A 5 16.44 35.95 8.40
N LYS A 6 17.50 36.12 9.13
CA LYS A 6 18.80 35.58 8.75
C LYS A 6 18.88 34.15 9.27
N LEU A 7 18.63 33.20 8.38
CA LEU A 7 18.95 31.79 8.62
C LEU A 7 20.46 31.63 8.48
N LEU A 8 21.16 31.45 9.58
CA LEU A 8 22.51 30.88 9.61
C LEU A 8 22.32 29.36 9.57
N ILE A 9 22.72 28.74 8.48
CA ILE A 9 22.76 27.30 8.32
C ILE A 9 24.16 26.83 8.76
N PRO A 10 24.30 26.08 9.85
CA PRO A 10 25.52 25.37 10.11
C PRO A 10 25.41 23.91 9.70
N LEU A 11 26.38 23.51 8.97
CA LEU A 11 26.86 22.17 8.64
C LEU A 11 26.01 21.33 7.67
N LEU A 12 26.28 21.62 6.40
CA LEU A 12 25.92 20.84 5.24
C LEU A 12 26.64 19.48 5.26
N VAL A 13 25.98 18.41 5.66
CA VAL A 13 26.48 17.06 5.35
C VAL A 13 26.08 16.74 3.92
N LEU A 14 26.99 17.04 2.99
CA LEU A 14 26.86 16.78 1.58
C LEU A 14 26.98 15.26 1.35
N LEU A 15 25.88 14.54 1.32
CA LEU A 15 25.84 13.17 0.80
C LEU A 15 25.94 13.24 -0.72
N LEU A 16 27.18 13.36 -1.25
CA LEU A 16 27.48 13.17 -2.65
C LEU A 16 27.22 11.71 -3.02
N ILE A 17 26.03 11.43 -3.50
CA ILE A 17 25.75 10.16 -4.18
C ILE A 17 26.35 10.30 -5.59
N PRO A 18 27.42 9.57 -5.95
CA PRO A 18 28.05 9.71 -7.25
C PRO A 18 27.13 9.08 -8.31
N PHE A 19 26.26 9.89 -8.89
CA PHE A 19 25.71 9.56 -10.19
C PHE A 19 26.75 9.95 -11.23
N GLY A 20 27.15 8.98 -12.07
CA GLY A 20 28.01 9.25 -13.20
C GLY A 20 27.47 10.44 -13.99
N SER A 21 28.37 11.34 -14.38
CA SER A 21 28.12 12.59 -15.09
C SER A 21 27.41 12.34 -16.43
N THR A 22 26.09 12.25 -16.38
CA THR A 22 25.22 12.45 -17.53
C THR A 22 24.54 13.79 -17.33
N SER A 23 24.58 14.64 -18.34
CA SER A 23 23.89 15.92 -18.41
C SER A 23 22.53 15.85 -17.71
N LEU A 24 22.37 16.53 -16.58
CA LEU A 24 21.09 16.68 -15.87
C LEU A 24 20.17 17.45 -16.82
N ALA A 25 19.31 16.73 -17.50
CA ALA A 25 18.30 17.34 -18.35
C ALA A 25 17.30 18.10 -17.46
N LYS A 26 16.95 19.30 -17.87
CA LYS A 26 16.19 20.34 -17.18
C LYS A 26 14.74 19.98 -16.86
N ASP A 27 14.23 18.80 -16.87
CA ASP A 27 12.80 18.48 -16.74
C ASP A 27 12.59 17.11 -16.07
N ALA A 28 13.14 16.88 -14.87
CA ALA A 28 12.71 15.77 -14.03
C ALA A 28 11.34 16.10 -13.42
N GLN A 29 10.53 15.08 -13.20
CA GLN A 29 9.21 15.22 -12.58
C GLN A 29 9.05 14.17 -11.49
N LEU A 30 8.50 14.59 -10.36
CA LEU A 30 7.95 13.70 -9.34
C LEU A 30 6.64 13.13 -9.90
N THR A 31 6.59 11.82 -10.08
CA THR A 31 5.45 11.12 -10.70
C THR A 31 4.56 10.43 -9.69
N ASP A 32 5.09 10.09 -8.51
CA ASP A 32 4.33 9.55 -7.39
C ASP A 32 5.03 9.83 -6.07
N PHE A 33 4.25 9.98 -5.01
CA PHE A 33 4.70 10.10 -3.62
C PHE A 33 3.88 9.13 -2.78
N ARG A 34 4.54 8.28 -2.01
CA ARG A 34 3.90 7.34 -1.10
C ARG A 34 4.76 7.12 0.13
N TRP A 35 4.13 6.71 1.20
CA TRP A 35 4.81 6.38 2.43
C TRP A 35 4.25 5.08 3.04
N THR A 36 4.99 4.47 3.94
CA THR A 36 4.57 3.28 4.67
C THR A 36 5.32 3.17 5.99
N SER A 37 4.64 2.69 7.03
CA SER A 37 5.31 2.27 8.26
C SER A 37 5.88 0.87 8.09
N ARG A 38 7.14 0.67 8.46
CA ARG A 38 7.87 -0.58 8.35
C ARG A 38 8.25 -1.09 9.73
N ASN A 39 7.84 -2.32 10.04
CA ASN A 39 8.12 -2.98 11.32
C ASN A 39 9.21 -4.07 11.20
N ASP A 40 9.72 -4.27 10.00
CA ASP A 40 10.78 -5.23 9.65
C ASP A 40 12.20 -4.64 9.80
N GLY A 41 12.32 -3.38 10.17
CA GLY A 41 13.60 -2.71 10.51
C GLY A 41 13.88 -2.67 12.00
N ASN A 42 15.15 -2.46 12.36
CA ASN A 42 15.55 -2.26 13.75
C ASN A 42 16.39 -0.98 13.85
N PRO A 43 15.80 0.13 14.35
CA PRO A 43 14.40 0.25 14.77
C PRO A 43 13.39 0.21 13.61
N PRO A 44 12.09 0.03 13.89
CA PRO A 44 11.02 0.30 12.93
C PRO A 44 11.09 1.72 12.39
N PHE A 45 10.62 1.95 11.17
CA PHE A 45 10.77 3.25 10.50
C PHE A 45 9.59 3.58 9.58
N VAL A 46 9.40 4.85 9.31
CA VAL A 46 8.53 5.34 8.24
C VAL A 46 9.38 5.47 6.98
N ARG A 47 8.94 4.86 5.89
CA ARG A 47 9.56 4.99 4.57
C ARG A 47 8.73 5.88 3.68
N ILE A 48 9.35 6.95 3.17
CA ILE A 48 8.80 7.77 2.09
C ILE A 48 9.49 7.35 0.79
N VAL A 49 8.72 7.17 -0.27
CA VAL A 49 9.22 6.86 -1.62
C VAL A 49 8.68 7.88 -2.60
N MET A 50 9.58 8.51 -3.32
CA MET A 50 9.29 9.46 -4.40
C MET A 50 9.69 8.84 -5.73
N ASP A 51 8.74 8.55 -6.60
CA ASP A 51 8.98 8.05 -7.95
C ASP A 51 9.30 9.23 -8.87
N LEU A 52 10.30 9.06 -9.73
CA LEU A 52 10.87 10.14 -10.52
C LEU A 52 10.96 9.73 -11.99
N SER A 53 10.64 10.65 -12.90
CA SER A 53 10.73 10.41 -14.34
C SER A 53 12.19 10.20 -14.82
N LYS A 54 13.16 10.76 -14.08
CA LYS A 54 14.61 10.66 -14.35
C LYS A 54 15.39 10.61 -13.03
N ALA A 55 16.69 10.30 -13.10
CA ALA A 55 17.61 10.50 -11.98
C ALA A 55 17.73 11.99 -11.64
N VAL A 56 17.71 12.31 -10.34
CA VAL A 56 17.83 13.68 -9.83
C VAL A 56 18.97 13.78 -8.83
N HIS A 57 19.50 14.99 -8.67
CA HIS A 57 20.34 15.33 -7.54
C HIS A 57 19.43 15.71 -6.35
N ALA A 58 19.65 15.10 -5.20
CA ALA A 58 18.90 15.41 -4.00
C ALA A 58 19.85 15.80 -2.85
N GLU A 59 19.41 16.76 -2.06
CA GLU A 59 20.08 17.21 -0.85
C GLU A 59 19.12 17.04 0.31
N ALA A 60 19.64 16.71 1.51
CA ALA A 60 18.82 16.58 2.71
C ALA A 60 19.48 17.29 3.88
N ALA A 61 18.69 18.00 4.66
CA ALA A 61 19.14 18.72 5.83
C ALA A 61 18.12 18.63 6.97
N MET A 62 18.63 18.70 8.19
CA MET A 62 17.83 18.77 9.42
C MET A 62 18.02 20.12 10.06
N ASP A 63 16.96 20.72 10.58
CA ASP A 63 17.07 21.94 11.36
C ASP A 63 17.74 21.72 12.73
N ASP A 64 18.13 22.80 13.41
CA ASP A 64 18.79 22.74 14.72
C ASP A 64 17.92 22.12 15.82
N SER A 65 16.60 22.11 15.64
CA SER A 65 15.67 21.48 16.60
C SER A 65 15.62 19.96 16.44
N GLY A 66 16.08 19.44 15.30
CA GLY A 66 15.96 18.04 14.92
C GLY A 66 14.50 17.61 14.61
N LYS A 67 13.62 18.57 14.32
CA LYS A 67 12.20 18.31 14.09
C LYS A 67 11.73 18.58 12.66
N ASN A 68 12.52 19.26 11.86
CA ASN A 68 12.17 19.55 10.48
C ASN A 68 13.27 19.02 9.57
N LEU A 69 12.92 17.97 8.79
CA LEU A 69 13.76 17.42 7.74
C LEU A 69 13.34 18.07 6.42
N GLU A 70 14.28 18.71 5.75
CA GLU A 70 14.09 19.20 4.37
C GLU A 70 14.84 18.29 3.39
N VAL A 71 14.18 17.91 2.29
CA VAL A 71 14.81 17.20 1.18
C VAL A 71 14.52 17.97 -0.10
N ILE A 72 15.59 18.41 -0.79
CA ILE A 72 15.50 19.21 -2.01
C ILE A 72 15.82 18.32 -3.22
N LEU A 73 14.91 18.24 -4.17
CA LEU A 73 15.11 17.58 -5.46
C LEU A 73 15.40 18.64 -6.50
N ARG A 74 16.66 18.74 -6.92
CA ARG A 74 17.12 19.77 -7.85
C ARG A 74 16.59 19.57 -9.25
N ASN A 75 16.22 20.68 -9.91
CA ASN A 75 15.67 20.70 -11.28
C ASN A 75 14.52 19.69 -11.49
N THR A 76 13.61 19.62 -10.53
CA THR A 76 12.52 18.65 -10.49
C THR A 76 11.21 19.36 -10.24
N SER A 77 10.22 19.14 -11.09
CA SER A 77 8.85 19.63 -10.86
C SER A 77 8.08 18.67 -9.96
N LYS A 78 7.22 19.22 -9.10
CA LYS A 78 6.31 18.45 -8.24
C LYS A 78 5.26 17.67 -9.05
N GLY A 79 4.98 18.10 -10.25
CA GLY A 79 3.94 17.53 -11.10
C GLY A 79 2.56 17.63 -10.45
N GLY A 80 1.71 16.62 -10.71
CA GLY A 80 0.35 16.54 -10.13
C GLY A 80 0.29 15.99 -8.72
N THR A 81 1.43 15.74 -8.06
CA THR A 81 1.47 15.15 -6.71
C THR A 81 0.84 16.08 -5.67
N ALA A 82 0.10 15.52 -4.71
CA ALA A 82 -0.48 16.29 -3.61
C ALA A 82 0.58 17.12 -2.88
N SER A 83 0.15 18.24 -2.28
CA SER A 83 1.07 19.16 -1.60
C SER A 83 1.18 18.92 -0.11
N GLN A 84 0.30 18.10 0.48
CA GLN A 84 0.26 17.88 1.94
C GLN A 84 -0.18 16.46 2.26
N PHE A 85 0.44 15.88 3.29
CA PHE A 85 0.21 14.52 3.77
C PHE A 85 0.13 14.55 5.31
N ASP A 86 -1.10 14.55 5.85
CA ASP A 86 -1.36 14.73 7.28
C ASP A 86 -1.56 13.43 8.05
N ASN A 87 -1.85 12.34 7.36
CA ASN A 87 -2.18 11.04 7.96
C ASN A 87 -1.01 10.05 7.95
N MET A 88 0.21 10.58 8.13
CA MET A 88 1.41 9.77 8.32
C MET A 88 1.47 9.16 9.73
N ASP A 89 2.41 8.24 9.95
CA ASP A 89 2.58 7.60 11.25
C ASP A 89 3.06 8.62 12.30
N LYS A 90 2.14 9.04 13.15
CA LYS A 90 2.35 10.08 14.18
C LYS A 90 3.39 9.72 15.24
N ARG A 91 3.88 8.48 15.26
CA ARG A 91 5.00 8.10 16.13
C ARG A 91 6.36 8.66 15.66
N ALA A 92 6.46 8.98 14.37
CA ALA A 92 7.68 9.52 13.75
C ALA A 92 7.44 10.84 13.00
N VAL A 93 6.32 10.98 12.28
CA VAL A 93 6.04 12.09 11.37
C VAL A 93 4.69 12.71 11.68
N ASP A 94 4.65 14.01 11.96
CA ASP A 94 3.41 14.74 12.17
C ASP A 94 2.70 15.03 10.83
N PHE A 95 3.44 15.53 9.86
CA PHE A 95 2.97 15.73 8.49
C PHE A 95 4.16 15.90 7.54
N ALA A 96 3.90 15.82 6.25
CA ALA A 96 4.85 16.20 5.22
C ALA A 96 4.21 17.13 4.19
N THR A 97 5.00 18.02 3.60
CA THR A 97 4.54 18.90 2.53
C THR A 97 5.49 18.83 1.34
N LEU A 98 4.92 18.97 0.15
CA LEU A 98 5.64 19.10 -1.11
C LEU A 98 5.36 20.49 -1.69
N SER A 99 6.41 21.24 -1.94
CA SER A 99 6.35 22.54 -2.61
C SER A 99 7.28 22.59 -3.80
N GLU A 100 7.05 23.52 -4.72
CA GLU A 100 7.92 23.77 -5.87
C GLU A 100 8.34 25.23 -5.84
N LYS A 101 9.63 25.48 -5.95
CA LYS A 101 10.19 26.82 -5.96
C LYS A 101 11.49 26.84 -6.79
N ASP A 102 11.62 27.83 -7.67
CA ASP A 102 12.81 28.09 -8.51
C ASP A 102 13.24 26.89 -9.34
N GLY A 103 12.29 26.02 -9.73
CA GLY A 103 12.54 24.80 -10.52
C GLY A 103 12.98 23.59 -9.70
N ASP A 104 13.02 23.68 -8.38
CA ASP A 104 13.29 22.61 -7.45
C ASP A 104 12.03 22.18 -6.70
N THR A 105 11.93 20.89 -6.36
CA THR A 105 10.89 20.37 -5.47
C THR A 105 11.45 20.20 -4.06
N TYR A 106 10.73 20.69 -3.09
CA TYR A 106 11.04 20.62 -1.66
C TYR A 106 10.09 19.66 -0.98
N LEU A 107 10.63 18.67 -0.28
CA LEU A 107 9.90 17.86 0.67
C LEU A 107 10.28 18.31 2.08
N ASP A 108 9.32 18.88 2.80
CA ASP A 108 9.46 19.26 4.21
C ASP A 108 8.71 18.24 5.06
N VAL A 109 9.40 17.64 6.04
CA VAL A 109 8.84 16.64 6.94
C VAL A 109 8.93 17.12 8.37
N ALA A 110 7.76 17.35 8.98
CA ALA A 110 7.67 17.67 10.42
C ALA A 110 7.73 16.36 11.23
N LEU A 111 8.75 16.22 12.05
CA LEU A 111 8.97 15.04 12.89
C LEU A 111 8.26 15.19 14.24
N SER A 112 7.59 14.16 14.70
CA SER A 112 6.88 14.14 15.98
C SER A 112 7.82 14.23 17.18
N LYS A 113 9.06 13.81 17.01
CA LYS A 113 10.12 13.90 18.02
C LYS A 113 11.43 14.33 17.37
N SER A 114 12.27 15.03 18.14
CA SER A 114 13.61 15.40 17.68
C SER A 114 14.43 14.15 17.35
N GLN A 115 15.08 14.17 16.18
CA GLN A 115 15.98 13.14 15.67
C GLN A 115 17.26 13.76 15.13
N LYS A 116 18.27 12.94 14.90
CA LYS A 116 19.52 13.37 14.27
C LYS A 116 19.51 13.00 12.79
N MET A 117 20.14 13.83 11.95
CA MET A 117 20.27 13.53 10.53
C MET A 117 20.94 12.16 10.28
N ASP A 118 21.91 11.79 11.10
CA ASP A 118 22.62 10.50 11.00
C ASP A 118 21.72 9.26 11.20
N ASP A 119 20.59 9.42 11.86
CA ASP A 119 19.63 8.34 12.08
C ASP A 119 18.70 8.17 10.88
N ILE A 120 18.59 9.19 10.02
CA ILE A 120 17.70 9.21 8.84
C ILE A 120 18.50 8.75 7.62
N ARG A 121 17.89 7.88 6.83
CA ARG A 121 18.53 7.39 5.60
C ARG A 121 17.84 8.00 4.38
N VAL A 122 18.62 8.70 3.57
CA VAL A 122 18.18 9.21 2.26
C VAL A 122 19.01 8.55 1.17
N PHE A 123 18.36 7.86 0.23
CA PHE A 123 19.08 7.14 -0.83
C PHE A 123 18.25 7.01 -2.10
N ALA A 124 18.94 6.86 -3.22
CA ALA A 124 18.31 6.68 -4.52
C ALA A 124 18.30 5.21 -4.93
N LEU A 125 17.22 4.81 -5.59
CA LEU A 125 17.10 3.51 -6.26
C LEU A 125 17.06 3.70 -7.76
N ARG A 126 17.87 2.92 -8.47
CA ARG A 126 17.86 2.89 -9.93
C ARG A 126 16.54 2.32 -10.45
N PRO A 127 16.17 2.66 -11.70
CA PRO A 127 15.02 2.03 -12.32
C PRO A 127 15.27 0.52 -12.49
N ASP A 128 14.19 -0.24 -12.38
CA ASP A 128 14.19 -1.67 -12.64
C ASP A 128 13.19 -1.97 -13.76
N SER A 129 13.69 -2.20 -14.96
CA SER A 129 12.85 -2.47 -16.12
C SER A 129 12.12 -3.81 -16.04
N LYS A 130 12.62 -4.79 -15.30
CA LYS A 130 11.97 -6.09 -15.10
C LYS A 130 10.73 -5.96 -14.22
N LEU A 131 10.80 -5.06 -13.23
CA LEU A 131 9.72 -4.78 -12.29
C LEU A 131 8.92 -3.52 -12.65
N ASN A 132 9.22 -2.89 -13.80
CA ASN A 132 8.63 -1.64 -14.25
C ASN A 132 8.66 -0.54 -13.16
N LYS A 133 9.78 -0.46 -12.43
CA LYS A 133 9.97 0.55 -11.38
C LYS A 133 10.80 1.71 -11.94
N PRO A 134 10.37 2.98 -11.75
CA PRO A 134 11.12 4.16 -12.19
C PRO A 134 12.35 4.44 -11.31
N HIS A 135 13.03 5.54 -11.55
CA HIS A 135 13.96 6.13 -10.58
C HIS A 135 13.20 6.49 -9.30
N ARG A 136 13.80 6.27 -8.14
CA ARG A 136 13.16 6.54 -6.84
C ARG A 136 14.13 7.21 -5.90
N LEU A 137 13.66 8.22 -5.16
CA LEU A 137 14.32 8.70 -3.97
C LEU A 137 13.56 8.16 -2.76
N VAL A 138 14.29 7.63 -1.78
CA VAL A 138 13.73 6.99 -0.60
C VAL A 138 14.25 7.69 0.65
N VAL A 139 13.35 7.96 1.60
CA VAL A 139 13.67 8.51 2.92
C VAL A 139 13.14 7.56 3.98
N ASP A 140 14.04 7.01 4.80
CA ASP A 140 13.70 6.17 5.95
C ASP A 140 13.89 6.97 7.24
N ILE A 141 12.80 7.15 7.98
CA ILE A 141 12.74 7.93 9.22
C ILE A 141 12.45 6.97 10.37
N PRO A 142 13.39 6.73 11.30
CA PRO A 142 13.17 5.84 12.43
C PRO A 142 11.98 6.26 13.30
N ILE A 143 11.27 5.29 13.87
CA ILE A 143 10.21 5.54 14.86
C ILE A 143 10.86 5.54 16.25
N PRO A 144 11.01 6.70 16.92
CA PRO A 144 11.79 6.81 18.15
C PRO A 144 11.22 5.97 19.29
N GLY A 145 12.07 5.10 19.86
CA GLY A 145 11.71 4.21 20.97
C GLY A 145 10.88 2.99 20.59
N ALA A 146 10.55 2.82 19.31
CA ALA A 146 9.89 1.60 18.85
C ALA A 146 10.87 0.43 18.86
N LYS A 147 10.37 -0.74 19.25
CA LYS A 147 11.11 -2.00 19.18
C LYS A 147 10.58 -2.80 18.00
N GLN A 148 11.47 -3.48 17.29
CA GLN A 148 11.07 -4.45 16.29
C GLN A 148 10.26 -5.54 16.98
N THR A 149 8.99 -5.66 16.62
CA THR A 149 8.08 -6.71 17.13
C THR A 149 7.92 -7.85 16.13
N TYR A 150 8.16 -7.55 14.85
CA TYR A 150 8.11 -8.53 13.78
C TYR A 150 9.51 -9.03 13.44
N THR A 151 9.73 -10.32 13.64
CA THR A 151 10.91 -11.01 13.11
C THR A 151 10.44 -11.85 11.93
N LYS A 152 10.88 -11.47 10.73
CA LYS A 152 10.58 -12.26 9.54
C LYS A 152 10.99 -13.71 9.79
N PRO A 153 10.11 -14.70 9.58
CA PRO A 153 10.47 -16.10 9.71
C PRO A 153 11.70 -16.39 8.83
N ALA A 154 12.74 -16.97 9.40
CA ALA A 154 13.87 -17.48 8.63
C ALA A 154 13.32 -18.45 7.59
N LYS A 155 13.22 -18.01 6.31
CA LYS A 155 12.61 -18.71 5.18
C LYS A 155 11.39 -19.52 5.63
N SER A 156 10.20 -19.10 5.21
CA SER A 156 9.01 -19.95 5.37
C SER A 156 9.46 -21.38 5.02
N VAL A 157 9.38 -22.27 5.99
CA VAL A 157 9.37 -23.69 5.66
C VAL A 157 8.20 -23.77 4.71
N SER A 158 8.49 -23.95 3.44
CA SER A 158 7.46 -24.11 2.44
C SER A 158 6.68 -25.34 2.89
N THR A 159 5.59 -25.10 3.61
CA THR A 159 4.55 -26.12 3.71
C THR A 159 4.29 -26.47 2.26
N PRO A 160 4.34 -27.77 1.87
CA PRO A 160 4.12 -28.15 0.50
C PRO A 160 2.86 -27.40 0.08
N ALA A 161 2.99 -26.51 -0.88
CA ALA A 161 1.85 -25.76 -1.37
C ALA A 161 0.84 -26.81 -1.76
N VAL A 162 -0.26 -26.90 -1.01
CA VAL A 162 -1.45 -27.59 -1.54
C VAL A 162 -1.66 -26.90 -2.85
N ALA A 163 -1.49 -27.62 -3.96
CA ALA A 163 -1.47 -27.04 -5.28
C ALA A 163 -2.70 -26.15 -5.39
N ALA A 164 -2.46 -24.86 -5.60
CA ALA A 164 -3.56 -23.94 -5.80
C ALA A 164 -4.46 -24.56 -6.86
N PRO A 165 -5.79 -24.56 -6.70
CA PRO A 165 -6.69 -25.10 -7.71
C PRO A 165 -6.25 -24.56 -9.06
N SER A 166 -6.16 -25.44 -10.06
CA SER A 166 -5.67 -25.09 -11.41
C SER A 166 -6.34 -23.80 -11.86
N ALA A 167 -5.54 -22.80 -12.22
CA ALA A 167 -6.08 -21.52 -12.66
C ALA A 167 -7.01 -21.74 -13.85
N LYS A 168 -8.23 -21.23 -13.76
CA LYS A 168 -9.16 -21.22 -14.89
C LYS A 168 -8.72 -20.10 -15.84
N THR A 169 -8.69 -20.39 -17.13
CA THR A 169 -8.49 -19.36 -18.15
C THR A 169 -9.86 -18.77 -18.49
N TYR A 170 -9.98 -17.46 -18.37
CA TYR A 170 -11.17 -16.73 -18.80
C TYR A 170 -10.93 -16.13 -20.19
N ASP A 171 -11.95 -16.15 -21.02
CA ASP A 171 -11.91 -15.44 -22.30
C ASP A 171 -12.15 -13.95 -22.02
N VAL A 172 -11.06 -13.21 -21.91
CA VAL A 172 -11.09 -11.75 -21.78
C VAL A 172 -10.96 -11.12 -23.15
N SER A 173 -11.62 -9.98 -23.37
CA SER A 173 -11.55 -9.27 -24.65
C SER A 173 -10.10 -8.98 -25.04
N ASP A 174 -9.78 -8.93 -26.33
CA ASP A 174 -8.42 -8.65 -26.81
C ASP A 174 -7.88 -7.29 -26.31
N LYS A 175 -8.78 -6.35 -26.05
CA LYS A 175 -8.46 -5.07 -25.43
C LYS A 175 -8.01 -5.25 -23.98
N ALA A 176 -8.59 -6.18 -23.24
CA ALA A 176 -8.28 -6.46 -21.83
C ALA A 176 -7.03 -7.34 -21.66
N LYS A 177 -6.73 -8.25 -22.60
CA LYS A 177 -5.59 -9.20 -22.53
C LYS A 177 -4.23 -8.57 -22.32
N ASN A 178 -4.05 -7.30 -22.63
CA ASN A 178 -2.75 -6.61 -22.52
C ASN A 178 -2.76 -5.42 -21.55
N VAL A 179 -3.89 -5.06 -20.96
CA VAL A 179 -4.01 -3.88 -20.09
C VAL A 179 -3.14 -4.03 -18.85
N LEU A 180 -3.07 -5.24 -18.28
CA LEU A 180 -2.32 -5.54 -17.06
C LEU A 180 -0.96 -6.20 -17.34
N LYS A 181 -0.51 -6.24 -18.60
CA LYS A 181 0.77 -6.85 -18.95
C LYS A 181 1.92 -6.16 -18.21
N GLY A 182 2.73 -6.97 -17.53
CA GLY A 182 3.86 -6.49 -16.73
C GLY A 182 3.49 -5.93 -15.36
N LYS A 183 2.21 -5.89 -15.00
CA LYS A 183 1.76 -5.49 -13.66
C LYS A 183 1.78 -6.66 -12.69
N ILE A 184 2.12 -6.39 -11.45
CA ILE A 184 2.09 -7.33 -10.34
C ILE A 184 0.97 -6.88 -9.39
N ILE A 185 -0.07 -7.70 -9.26
CA ILE A 185 -1.19 -7.42 -8.35
C ILE A 185 -1.13 -8.37 -7.17
N CYS A 186 -1.16 -7.86 -5.95
CA CYS A 186 -1.30 -8.67 -4.76
C CYS A 186 -2.77 -8.72 -4.33
N LEU A 187 -3.33 -9.92 -4.27
CA LEU A 187 -4.65 -10.18 -3.70
C LEU A 187 -4.49 -10.70 -2.27
N ASP A 188 -5.23 -10.11 -1.36
CA ASP A 188 -5.27 -10.47 0.05
C ASP A 188 -6.67 -10.92 0.45
N PRO A 189 -7.00 -12.22 0.36
CA PRO A 189 -8.22 -12.74 0.96
C PRO A 189 -8.14 -12.59 2.48
N GLY A 190 -8.95 -11.72 3.07
CA GLY A 190 -8.95 -11.46 4.51
C GLY A 190 -9.12 -12.73 5.34
N HIS A 191 -8.60 -12.74 6.57
CA HIS A 191 -8.67 -13.85 7.50
C HIS A 191 -8.01 -15.14 6.97
N GLY A 192 -8.32 -16.30 7.55
CA GLY A 192 -7.78 -17.61 7.13
C GLY A 192 -7.26 -18.43 8.30
N GLY A 193 -7.21 -19.76 8.13
CA GLY A 193 -6.68 -20.65 9.14
C GLY A 193 -7.41 -20.55 10.47
N THR A 194 -6.71 -20.11 11.50
CA THR A 194 -7.24 -19.95 12.87
C THR A 194 -8.10 -18.70 13.04
N ASP A 195 -8.01 -17.74 12.13
CA ASP A 195 -8.86 -16.54 12.10
C ASP A 195 -10.05 -16.76 11.16
N THR A 196 -11.24 -16.92 11.72
CA THR A 196 -12.48 -17.12 10.95
C THR A 196 -13.01 -15.85 10.30
N GLY A 197 -12.58 -14.67 10.78
CA GLY A 197 -13.27 -13.42 10.52
C GLY A 197 -14.66 -13.40 11.11
N ALA A 198 -15.53 -12.56 10.58
CA ALA A 198 -16.92 -12.48 10.97
C ALA A 198 -17.69 -13.79 10.64
N ILE A 199 -18.74 -14.05 11.42
CA ILE A 199 -19.56 -15.26 11.30
C ILE A 199 -20.99 -14.86 10.95
N GLY A 200 -21.46 -15.34 9.80
CA GLY A 200 -22.86 -15.30 9.40
C GLY A 200 -23.53 -16.65 9.63
N HIS A 201 -24.85 -16.67 9.54
CA HIS A 201 -25.65 -17.89 9.77
C HIS A 201 -26.61 -18.14 8.63
N LEU A 202 -26.58 -19.36 8.08
CA LEU A 202 -27.56 -19.84 7.11
C LEU A 202 -28.34 -21.00 7.76
N GLY A 203 -29.45 -20.69 8.37
CA GLY A 203 -30.19 -21.65 9.20
C GLY A 203 -29.34 -22.06 10.42
N LYS A 204 -28.97 -23.35 10.48
CA LYS A 204 -28.08 -23.90 11.54
C LYS A 204 -26.60 -23.98 11.13
N LYS A 205 -26.28 -23.52 9.93
CA LYS A 205 -24.90 -23.58 9.41
C LYS A 205 -24.21 -22.26 9.59
N ASP A 206 -23.02 -22.27 10.22
CA ASP A 206 -22.12 -21.13 10.27
C ASP A 206 -21.44 -20.93 8.93
N ILE A 207 -21.34 -19.67 8.52
CA ILE A 207 -20.64 -19.22 7.33
C ILE A 207 -19.51 -18.29 7.82
N TYR A 208 -18.30 -18.58 7.43
CA TYR A 208 -17.12 -17.83 7.86
C TYR A 208 -16.66 -16.85 6.79
N GLU A 209 -16.28 -15.64 7.20
CA GLU A 209 -15.76 -14.61 6.32
C GLU A 209 -14.54 -15.11 5.53
N LYS A 210 -13.62 -15.83 6.18
CA LYS A 210 -12.43 -16.40 5.55
C LYS A 210 -12.73 -17.25 4.32
N ASP A 211 -13.85 -17.98 4.32
CA ASP A 211 -14.24 -18.84 3.20
C ASP A 211 -14.80 -18.03 2.03
N ILE A 212 -15.57 -16.98 2.34
CA ILE A 212 -16.13 -16.06 1.34
C ILE A 212 -15.00 -15.29 0.65
N THR A 213 -14.10 -14.69 1.42
CA THR A 213 -13.01 -13.87 0.88
C THR A 213 -12.10 -14.69 -0.04
N LEU A 214 -11.79 -15.94 0.33
CA LEU A 214 -11.02 -16.85 -0.51
C LEU A 214 -11.78 -17.23 -1.79
N SER A 215 -13.09 -17.47 -1.67
CA SER A 215 -13.95 -17.86 -2.82
C SER A 215 -14.08 -16.73 -3.84
N ILE A 216 -13.94 -15.46 -3.43
CA ILE A 216 -13.92 -14.30 -4.31
C ILE A 216 -12.53 -14.12 -4.93
N ALA A 217 -11.49 -14.24 -4.11
CA ALA A 217 -10.13 -13.94 -4.54
C ALA A 217 -9.60 -14.94 -5.58
N LEU A 218 -9.97 -16.21 -5.50
CA LEU A 218 -9.47 -17.22 -6.44
C LEU A 218 -9.95 -16.97 -7.89
N PRO A 219 -11.25 -16.76 -8.19
CA PRO A 219 -11.68 -16.38 -9.53
C PRO A 219 -11.10 -15.04 -10.00
N LEU A 220 -10.98 -14.06 -9.09
CA LEU A 220 -10.39 -12.76 -9.41
C LEU A 220 -8.91 -12.91 -9.81
N ARG A 221 -8.13 -13.76 -9.11
CA ARG A 221 -6.78 -14.13 -9.52
C ARG A 221 -6.74 -14.61 -10.98
N ASP A 222 -7.64 -15.52 -11.32
CA ASP A 222 -7.66 -16.14 -12.63
C ASP A 222 -8.04 -15.14 -13.73
N LEU A 223 -9.00 -14.24 -13.45
CA LEU A 223 -9.37 -13.13 -14.35
C LEU A 223 -8.23 -12.17 -14.59
N LEU A 224 -7.58 -11.70 -13.52
CA LEU A 224 -6.44 -10.79 -13.61
C LEU A 224 -5.26 -11.42 -14.35
N THR A 225 -5.01 -12.71 -14.12
CA THR A 225 -3.98 -13.46 -14.85
C THR A 225 -4.32 -13.55 -16.33
N SER A 226 -5.57 -13.82 -16.68
CA SER A 226 -6.06 -13.84 -18.07
C SER A 226 -5.96 -12.47 -18.75
N ALA A 227 -6.02 -11.38 -17.97
CA ALA A 227 -5.79 -10.00 -18.43
C ALA A 227 -4.31 -9.60 -18.48
N GLY A 228 -3.39 -10.53 -18.22
CA GLY A 228 -1.94 -10.34 -18.37
C GLY A 228 -1.18 -9.95 -17.11
N ALA A 229 -1.85 -9.84 -15.96
CA ALA A 229 -1.18 -9.56 -14.69
C ALA A 229 -0.39 -10.77 -14.17
N LYS A 230 0.71 -10.50 -13.46
CA LYS A 230 1.27 -11.45 -12.50
C LYS A 230 0.53 -11.27 -11.19
N VAL A 231 -0.21 -12.28 -10.76
CA VAL A 231 -0.95 -12.22 -9.49
C VAL A 231 -0.17 -12.96 -8.40
N VAL A 232 -0.01 -12.27 -7.26
CA VAL A 232 0.52 -12.81 -6.01
C VAL A 232 -0.63 -12.83 -5.01
N MET A 233 -0.73 -13.86 -4.20
CA MET A 233 -1.77 -13.97 -3.18
C MET A 233 -1.13 -14.11 -1.80
N THR A 234 -1.69 -13.46 -0.78
CA THR A 234 -1.25 -13.65 0.61
C THR A 234 -1.54 -15.07 1.08
N ARG A 235 -2.68 -15.61 0.67
CA ARG A 235 -3.04 -17.03 0.81
C ARG A 235 -3.89 -17.50 -0.37
N SER A 236 -3.78 -18.77 -0.72
CA SER A 236 -4.57 -19.41 -1.79
C SER A 236 -5.33 -20.65 -1.30
N ALA A 237 -5.32 -20.86 0.01
CA ALA A 237 -6.03 -21.92 0.72
C ALA A 237 -6.52 -21.40 2.08
N ASP A 238 -7.29 -22.19 2.82
CA ASP A 238 -7.65 -21.88 4.21
C ASP A 238 -6.42 -22.13 5.12
N LYS A 239 -5.67 -21.05 5.36
CA LYS A 239 -4.47 -21.05 6.22
C LYS A 239 -4.18 -19.64 6.70
N ASP A 240 -3.51 -19.52 7.85
CA ASP A 240 -2.88 -18.29 8.31
C ASP A 240 -1.74 -17.92 7.35
N VAL A 241 -1.42 -16.63 7.22
CA VAL A 241 -0.31 -16.17 6.36
C VAL A 241 1.02 -16.27 7.10
N TYR A 242 1.05 -15.85 8.35
CA TYR A 242 2.22 -16.05 9.23
C TYR A 242 2.24 -17.46 9.81
N GLY A 243 1.15 -17.82 10.48
CA GLY A 243 1.02 -19.13 11.12
C GLY A 243 -0.07 -19.13 12.19
N PRO A 244 -0.46 -20.34 12.67
CA PRO A 244 -1.56 -20.49 13.60
C PRO A 244 -1.35 -19.69 14.89
N TRP A 245 -2.42 -19.03 15.35
CA TRP A 245 -2.48 -18.29 16.62
C TRP A 245 -1.48 -17.13 16.75
N ALA A 246 -1.00 -16.59 15.64
CA ALA A 246 -0.22 -15.35 15.64
C ALA A 246 -1.05 -14.20 16.20
N ASP A 247 -0.40 -13.22 16.83
CA ASP A 247 -1.08 -11.97 17.16
C ASP A 247 -1.45 -11.21 15.88
N ALA A 248 -2.47 -10.34 15.98
CA ALA A 248 -3.02 -9.63 14.83
C ALA A 248 -1.95 -8.81 14.08
N THR A 249 -1.03 -8.15 14.79
CA THR A 249 0.03 -7.35 14.16
C THR A 249 0.96 -8.21 13.34
N THR A 250 1.38 -9.36 13.87
CA THR A 250 2.27 -10.31 13.20
C THR A 250 1.61 -10.90 11.96
N GLU A 251 0.35 -11.31 12.05
CA GLU A 251 -0.40 -11.87 10.92
C GLU A 251 -0.62 -10.82 9.82
N LEU A 252 -1.03 -9.60 10.19
CA LEU A 252 -1.25 -8.51 9.23
C LEU A 252 0.06 -8.04 8.57
N GLN A 253 1.18 -8.02 9.33
CA GLN A 253 2.48 -7.68 8.75
C GLN A 253 2.92 -8.73 7.73
N ALA A 254 2.69 -10.02 7.98
CA ALA A 254 3.02 -11.08 7.03
C ALA A 254 2.27 -10.90 5.69
N ARG A 255 1.02 -10.43 5.72
CA ARG A 255 0.25 -10.08 4.51
C ARG A 255 0.91 -8.93 3.75
N CYS A 256 1.30 -7.88 4.46
CA CYS A 256 2.02 -6.74 3.87
C CYS A 256 3.36 -7.18 3.24
N ASP A 257 4.09 -8.07 3.90
CA ASP A 257 5.39 -8.54 3.42
C ASP A 257 5.27 -9.31 2.11
N VAL A 258 4.24 -10.14 1.94
CA VAL A 258 3.98 -10.82 0.66
C VAL A 258 3.88 -9.82 -0.49
N ALA A 259 3.15 -8.73 -0.31
CA ALA A 259 2.99 -7.70 -1.32
C ALA A 259 4.27 -6.88 -1.53
N ASN A 260 4.90 -6.46 -0.43
CA ASN A 260 6.10 -5.63 -0.44
C ASN A 260 7.30 -6.35 -1.07
N GLU A 261 7.49 -7.64 -0.78
CA GLU A 261 8.56 -8.47 -1.35
C GLU A 261 8.33 -8.78 -2.83
N ALA A 262 7.08 -8.99 -3.21
CA ALA A 262 6.71 -9.16 -4.61
C ALA A 262 6.88 -7.86 -5.41
N HIS A 263 7.12 -6.72 -4.76
CA HIS A 263 7.11 -5.40 -5.38
C HIS A 263 5.81 -5.17 -6.17
N ALA A 264 4.67 -5.50 -5.57
CA ALA A 264 3.39 -5.38 -6.24
C ALA A 264 3.12 -3.92 -6.69
N ASP A 265 2.39 -3.78 -7.80
CA ASP A 265 1.95 -2.46 -8.31
C ASP A 265 0.67 -2.00 -7.63
N ALA A 266 -0.15 -2.95 -7.13
CA ALA A 266 -1.33 -2.68 -6.34
C ALA A 266 -1.59 -3.81 -5.33
N PHE A 267 -2.21 -3.47 -4.21
CA PHE A 267 -2.66 -4.40 -3.18
C PHE A 267 -4.17 -4.27 -3.01
N VAL A 268 -4.87 -5.41 -3.09
CA VAL A 268 -6.33 -5.48 -2.94
C VAL A 268 -6.66 -6.48 -1.85
N SER A 269 -7.11 -5.99 -0.70
CA SER A 269 -7.63 -6.80 0.39
C SER A 269 -9.14 -6.96 0.23
N ILE A 270 -9.63 -8.17 0.43
CA ILE A 270 -11.03 -8.55 0.21
C ILE A 270 -11.61 -9.04 1.53
N HIS A 271 -12.68 -8.38 1.97
CA HIS A 271 -13.39 -8.61 3.22
C HIS A 271 -14.90 -8.65 2.99
N ILE A 272 -15.65 -9.08 3.99
CA ILE A 272 -17.09 -8.97 4.07
C ILE A 272 -17.48 -8.55 5.49
N ASP A 273 -18.04 -7.36 5.62
CA ASP A 273 -18.35 -6.70 6.87
C ASP A 273 -19.43 -7.45 7.70
N SER A 274 -19.59 -7.06 8.95
CA SER A 274 -20.62 -7.56 9.82
C SER A 274 -21.24 -6.43 10.64
N PHE A 275 -22.53 -6.54 10.92
CA PHE A 275 -23.23 -5.59 11.79
C PHE A 275 -24.35 -6.26 12.59
N ALA A 276 -24.62 -5.75 13.80
CA ALA A 276 -25.65 -6.33 14.66
C ALA A 276 -27.07 -6.31 14.04
N ASN A 277 -27.38 -5.30 13.22
CA ASN A 277 -28.62 -5.24 12.47
C ASN A 277 -28.48 -5.95 11.14
N SER A 278 -29.11 -7.11 10.99
CA SER A 278 -29.07 -7.94 9.80
C SER A 278 -29.75 -7.36 8.55
N SER A 279 -30.43 -6.21 8.66
CA SER A 279 -30.95 -5.49 7.48
C SER A 279 -29.89 -4.63 6.79
N ILE A 280 -28.75 -4.38 7.46
CA ILE A 280 -27.66 -3.59 6.89
C ILE A 280 -26.94 -4.40 5.82
N ASP A 281 -26.71 -3.74 4.68
CA ASP A 281 -25.92 -4.27 3.57
C ASP A 281 -25.22 -3.13 2.84
N GLY A 282 -24.26 -3.44 1.98
CA GLY A 282 -23.63 -2.46 1.10
C GLY A 282 -22.13 -2.70 0.91
N ILE A 283 -21.58 -2.02 -0.11
CA ILE A 283 -20.17 -2.09 -0.48
C ILE A 283 -19.46 -0.84 0.02
N THR A 284 -18.33 -1.02 0.69
CA THR A 284 -17.44 0.07 1.08
C THR A 284 -16.04 -0.22 0.57
N ALA A 285 -15.36 0.77 0.01
CA ALA A 285 -13.93 0.70 -0.28
C ALA A 285 -13.17 1.57 0.72
N TYR A 286 -12.17 1.00 1.38
CA TYR A 286 -11.31 1.71 2.32
C TYR A 286 -9.92 1.90 1.75
N TYR A 287 -9.38 3.10 1.89
CA TYR A 287 -8.02 3.45 1.50
C TYR A 287 -7.30 4.19 2.63
N ASN A 288 -5.96 4.20 2.59
CA ASN A 288 -5.16 5.13 3.37
C ASN A 288 -4.58 6.18 2.42
N GLY A 289 -4.60 7.44 2.80
CA GLY A 289 -4.12 8.54 1.93
C GLY A 289 -2.60 8.65 1.85
N LYS A 290 -1.85 7.54 1.89
CA LYS A 290 -0.39 7.54 1.76
C LYS A 290 0.11 7.92 0.35
N SER A 291 -0.77 7.80 -0.66
CA SER A 291 -0.55 8.34 -2.00
C SER A 291 -1.88 8.75 -2.65
N ALA A 292 -1.84 9.61 -3.67
CA ALA A 292 -3.03 9.95 -4.47
C ALA A 292 -3.60 8.72 -5.19
N ASN A 293 -2.78 7.74 -5.49
CA ASN A 293 -3.17 6.51 -6.18
C ASN A 293 -3.98 5.56 -5.29
N ASP A 294 -3.88 5.66 -3.95
CA ASP A 294 -4.73 4.86 -3.03
C ASP A 294 -6.21 5.24 -3.20
N LEU A 295 -6.52 6.54 -3.21
CA LEU A 295 -7.89 7.03 -3.42
C LEU A 295 -8.39 6.66 -4.82
N LEU A 296 -7.55 6.85 -5.85
CA LEU A 296 -7.92 6.51 -7.23
C LEU A 296 -8.24 5.01 -7.36
N LEU A 297 -7.38 4.14 -6.83
CA LEU A 297 -7.60 2.69 -6.82
C LEU A 297 -8.91 2.34 -6.11
N ALA A 298 -9.16 2.90 -4.92
CA ALA A 298 -10.37 2.66 -4.17
C ALA A 298 -11.64 3.12 -4.92
N GLN A 299 -11.61 4.29 -5.55
CA GLN A 299 -12.73 4.81 -6.35
C GLN A 299 -13.02 3.91 -7.55
N MET A 300 -11.99 3.50 -8.29
CA MET A 300 -12.16 2.65 -9.47
C MET A 300 -12.67 1.25 -9.11
N MET A 301 -12.10 0.63 -8.07
CA MET A 301 -12.54 -0.68 -7.60
C MET A 301 -13.98 -0.63 -7.07
N HIS A 302 -14.30 0.38 -6.26
CA HIS A 302 -15.65 0.59 -5.73
C HIS A 302 -16.67 0.77 -6.87
N GLN A 303 -16.39 1.67 -7.81
CA GLN A 303 -17.29 1.94 -8.94
C GLN A 303 -17.51 0.71 -9.82
N ALA A 304 -16.46 -0.04 -10.12
CA ALA A 304 -16.57 -1.29 -10.89
C ALA A 304 -17.44 -2.31 -10.15
N THR A 305 -17.28 -2.43 -8.83
CA THR A 305 -18.05 -3.36 -8.00
C THR A 305 -19.53 -2.96 -7.93
N ILE A 306 -19.84 -1.69 -7.71
CA ILE A 306 -21.21 -1.17 -7.68
C ILE A 306 -21.91 -1.35 -9.03
N ASN A 307 -21.22 -1.10 -10.14
CA ASN A 307 -21.78 -1.28 -11.48
C ASN A 307 -22.11 -2.74 -11.80
N SER A 308 -21.40 -3.68 -11.18
CA SER A 308 -21.54 -5.13 -11.46
C SER A 308 -22.49 -5.83 -10.50
N LEU A 309 -22.71 -5.27 -9.31
CA LEU A 309 -23.50 -5.89 -8.25
C LEU A 309 -24.65 -4.99 -7.81
N SER A 310 -25.86 -5.54 -7.73
CA SER A 310 -27.03 -4.84 -7.17
C SER A 310 -26.97 -4.83 -5.64
N ILE A 311 -25.98 -4.11 -5.09
CA ILE A 311 -25.72 -3.99 -3.64
C ILE A 311 -25.72 -2.50 -3.29
N PRO A 312 -26.26 -2.09 -2.14
CA PRO A 312 -26.24 -0.68 -1.73
C PRO A 312 -24.83 -0.09 -1.71
N ASP A 313 -24.73 1.14 -2.18
CA ASP A 313 -23.50 1.91 -2.17
C ASP A 313 -23.28 2.55 -0.79
N ARG A 314 -22.12 2.25 -0.15
CA ARG A 314 -21.71 2.86 1.13
C ARG A 314 -20.49 3.76 0.96
N GLY A 315 -20.00 3.94 -0.26
CA GLY A 315 -18.98 4.90 -0.63
C GLY A 315 -17.54 4.44 -0.42
N VAL A 316 -16.65 5.39 -0.71
CA VAL A 316 -15.19 5.26 -0.53
C VAL A 316 -14.81 6.05 0.72
N ARG A 317 -14.03 5.45 1.62
CA ARG A 317 -13.68 6.03 2.93
C ARG A 317 -12.21 5.92 3.25
N SER A 318 -11.65 6.93 3.88
CA SER A 318 -10.32 6.84 4.46
C SER A 318 -10.34 6.07 5.78
N ASN A 319 -9.37 5.19 5.97
CA ASN A 319 -9.16 4.48 7.23
C ASN A 319 -7.69 4.03 7.35
N ASP A 320 -7.22 3.84 8.59
CA ASP A 320 -5.87 3.40 8.92
C ASP A 320 -5.81 1.89 9.16
N PHE A 321 -6.47 1.09 8.32
CA PHE A 321 -6.31 -0.36 8.37
C PHE A 321 -4.85 -0.74 8.17
N TYR A 322 -4.36 -1.65 9.00
CA TYR A 322 -2.96 -2.04 9.06
C TYR A 322 -2.38 -2.34 7.68
N VAL A 323 -3.05 -3.17 6.90
CA VAL A 323 -2.58 -3.57 5.56
C VAL A 323 -2.53 -2.38 4.58
N ASN A 324 -3.44 -1.41 4.71
CA ASN A 324 -3.40 -0.22 3.87
C ASN A 324 -2.26 0.72 4.24
N VAL A 325 -1.92 0.81 5.54
CA VAL A 325 -0.82 1.67 6.03
C VAL A 325 0.55 1.05 5.72
N HIS A 326 0.71 -0.28 5.87
CA HIS A 326 2.01 -0.95 5.87
C HIS A 326 2.41 -1.58 4.53
N THR A 327 1.57 -1.51 3.51
CA THR A 327 1.92 -1.86 2.12
C THR A 327 2.59 -0.68 1.41
N ALA A 328 3.61 -0.95 0.59
CA ALA A 328 4.44 0.08 -0.05
C ALA A 328 3.91 0.53 -1.43
N MET A 329 2.76 0.03 -1.85
CA MET A 329 2.09 0.32 -3.12
C MET A 329 0.69 0.88 -2.86
N PRO A 330 0.00 1.43 -3.87
CA PRO A 330 -1.42 1.76 -3.77
C PRO A 330 -2.21 0.57 -3.26
N SER A 331 -3.08 0.80 -2.29
CA SER A 331 -3.81 -0.25 -1.60
C SER A 331 -5.26 0.11 -1.35
N VAL A 332 -6.12 -0.89 -1.41
CA VAL A 332 -7.54 -0.80 -1.09
C VAL A 332 -7.98 -2.03 -0.29
N LEU A 333 -8.85 -1.82 0.69
CA LEU A 333 -9.60 -2.88 1.37
C LEU A 333 -11.06 -2.74 0.96
N MET A 334 -11.60 -3.80 0.38
CA MET A 334 -12.96 -3.87 -0.12
C MET A 334 -13.84 -4.67 0.83
N GLU A 335 -14.84 -4.01 1.43
CA GLU A 335 -15.95 -4.68 2.11
C GLU A 335 -17.06 -4.91 1.09
N VAL A 336 -17.20 -6.16 0.62
CA VAL A 336 -18.06 -6.47 -0.53
C VAL A 336 -19.49 -6.85 -0.15
N GLY A 337 -19.93 -6.47 1.02
CA GLY A 337 -21.26 -6.72 1.59
C GLY A 337 -21.19 -6.99 3.08
N PHE A 338 -22.28 -7.48 3.66
CA PHE A 338 -22.38 -7.82 5.08
C PHE A 338 -22.73 -9.29 5.25
N ILE A 339 -21.86 -10.07 5.92
CA ILE A 339 -22.07 -11.50 6.17
C ILE A 339 -23.28 -11.76 7.08
N THR A 340 -23.65 -10.79 7.89
CA THR A 340 -24.81 -10.84 8.79
C THR A 340 -26.12 -10.48 8.10
N ASN A 341 -26.10 -10.04 6.84
CA ASN A 341 -27.30 -9.73 6.09
C ASN A 341 -28.00 -11.02 5.62
N ASN A 342 -29.26 -11.21 6.01
CA ASN A 342 -30.03 -12.42 5.73
C ASN A 342 -30.19 -12.73 4.22
N HIS A 343 -30.25 -11.70 3.38
CA HIS A 343 -30.35 -11.88 1.93
C HIS A 343 -28.97 -12.22 1.34
N ARG A 344 -27.93 -11.57 1.82
CA ARG A 344 -26.55 -11.74 1.31
C ARG A 344 -26.03 -13.15 1.60
N VAL A 345 -26.22 -13.66 2.79
CA VAL A 345 -25.74 -14.99 3.21
C VAL A 345 -26.43 -16.14 2.44
N GLN A 346 -27.61 -15.87 1.87
CA GLN A 346 -28.36 -16.84 1.05
C GLN A 346 -27.96 -16.83 -0.43
N MET A 347 -27.29 -15.75 -0.89
CA MET A 347 -26.84 -15.73 -2.28
C MET A 347 -25.80 -16.84 -2.48
N PRO A 348 -25.95 -17.67 -3.50
CA PRO A 348 -24.90 -18.62 -3.81
C PRO A 348 -23.63 -17.83 -4.07
N VAL A 349 -22.52 -18.27 -3.47
CA VAL A 349 -21.17 -17.67 -3.63
C VAL A 349 -20.66 -17.95 -5.05
N SER A 350 -21.49 -17.67 -6.04
CA SER A 350 -21.18 -17.79 -7.46
C SER A 350 -20.90 -16.41 -8.00
N TYR A 351 -19.75 -15.85 -7.60
CA TYR A 351 -19.24 -14.59 -8.16
C TYR A 351 -18.71 -14.75 -9.60
N THR A 352 -19.30 -15.65 -10.37
CA THR A 352 -18.99 -15.83 -11.79
C THR A 352 -19.44 -14.66 -12.66
N HIS A 353 -19.99 -13.58 -12.07
CA HIS A 353 -20.51 -12.41 -12.76
C HIS A 353 -19.69 -11.14 -12.55
N LEU A 354 -18.49 -11.22 -11.97
CA LEU A 354 -17.53 -10.11 -12.05
C LEU A 354 -16.97 -10.08 -13.49
N THR A 355 -17.76 -9.60 -14.42
CA THR A 355 -17.25 -9.20 -15.74
C THR A 355 -16.55 -7.85 -15.56
N LEU A 356 -15.25 -7.82 -15.81
CA LEU A 356 -14.46 -6.60 -15.99
C LEU A 356 -14.93 -5.79 -17.19
#